data_6b4db65adb9f18560efdefa7899b4c1e
#
_entry.id   6b4db65adb9f18560efdefa7899b4c1e
#
_cell.length_a   1.000
_cell.length_b   1.000
_cell.length_c   1.000
_cell.angle_alpha   90.00
_cell.angle_beta   90.00
_cell.angle_gamma   90.00
#
_symmetry.space_group_name_H-M   'P 1'
#
loop_
_entity.id
_entity.type
_entity.pdbx_description
1 polymer ?
#
loop_
_entity_poly.entity_id
_entity_poly.type
_entity_poly.pdbx_seq_one_letter_code
_entity_poly.pdbx_strand_id
1 'polypeptide(L)'
;MRYFVTGIDTDIGKTIVSSILVQALSASYWKPIQSGDLDNSDSIKVANFISKKVNIYPESYRLTQPLSPHLSAKKDRVEISLKNIIPPTSTNIIIEGAGGVMVPIDEKGTYVTDILSYCDAEVILVTKNYLGSIN
;
A
#
# COMPACT_ATOMS: atom_id res chain seq x y z
N MET A 1 13.44 -4.26 -10.28
CA MET A 1 13.22 -4.53 -8.85
C MET A 1 11.79 -4.13 -8.50
N ARG A 2 11.05 -5.03 -7.88
CA ARG A 2 9.69 -4.80 -7.39
C ARG A 2 9.70 -5.07 -5.89
N TYR A 3 9.39 -4.06 -5.08
CA TYR A 3 9.32 -4.19 -3.64
C TYR A 3 7.92 -3.89 -3.15
N PHE A 4 7.42 -4.72 -2.25
CA PHE A 4 6.16 -4.52 -1.55
C PHE A 4 6.43 -4.12 -0.11
N VAL A 5 6.17 -2.86 0.21
CA VAL A 5 6.32 -2.30 1.56
C VAL A 5 5.04 -2.58 2.35
N THR A 6 5.16 -3.39 3.37
CA THR A 6 4.08 -3.67 4.32
C THR A 6 4.55 -3.37 5.74
N GLY A 7 3.69 -3.48 6.72
CA GLY A 7 4.04 -3.19 8.11
C GLY A 7 3.28 -4.07 9.09
N ILE A 8 3.70 -4.05 10.33
CA ILE A 8 3.02 -4.78 11.40
C ILE A 8 1.74 -4.05 11.87
N ASP A 9 1.56 -2.78 11.47
CA ASP A 9 0.41 -1.96 11.86
C ASP A 9 0.16 -0.80 10.88
N THR A 10 -0.94 -0.08 11.09
CA THR A 10 -1.18 1.25 10.51
C THR A 10 -0.27 2.26 11.21
N ASP A 11 0.08 3.36 10.53
CA ASP A 11 0.95 4.45 11.05
C ASP A 11 2.34 4.03 11.55
N ILE A 12 2.79 2.85 11.13
CA ILE A 12 4.12 2.31 11.46
C ILE A 12 5.27 3.01 10.68
N GLY A 13 4.94 3.83 9.67
CA GLY A 13 5.92 4.53 8.86
C GLY A 13 6.09 3.98 7.43
N LYS A 14 5.16 3.17 6.91
CA LYS A 14 5.24 2.61 5.55
C LYS A 14 5.49 3.68 4.50
N THR A 15 4.71 4.75 4.51
CA THR A 15 4.78 5.84 3.52
C THR A 15 6.11 6.58 3.56
N ILE A 16 6.71 6.74 4.75
CA ILE A 16 8.06 7.32 4.90
C ILE A 16 9.11 6.38 4.30
N VAL A 17 9.06 5.09 4.65
CA VAL A 17 9.99 4.08 4.10
C VAL A 17 9.83 3.99 2.58
N SER A 18 8.60 3.96 2.07
CA SER A 18 8.30 3.98 0.64
C SER A 18 8.92 5.21 -0.04
N SER A 19 8.77 6.40 0.54
CA SER A 19 9.33 7.64 0.00
C SER A 19 10.86 7.61 -0.07
N ILE A 20 11.52 7.09 0.99
CA ILE A 20 12.99 6.93 1.02
C ILE A 20 13.44 5.98 -0.10
N LEU A 21 12.76 4.85 -0.26
CA LEU A 21 13.11 3.86 -1.29
C LEU A 21 12.86 4.41 -2.70
N VAL A 22 11.72 5.07 -2.92
CA VAL A 22 11.41 5.74 -4.19
C VAL A 22 12.50 6.76 -4.55
N GLN A 23 12.88 7.60 -3.58
CA GLN A 23 13.92 8.61 -3.76
C GLN A 23 15.30 7.97 -4.02
N ALA A 24 15.69 6.98 -3.25
CA ALA A 24 17.00 6.33 -3.34
C ALA A 24 17.15 5.55 -4.65
N LEU A 25 16.15 4.75 -5.01
CA LEU A 25 16.19 3.82 -6.15
C LEU A 25 15.70 4.45 -7.46
N SER A 26 15.20 5.69 -7.43
CA SER A 26 14.51 6.32 -8.58
C SER A 26 13.38 5.43 -9.11
N ALA A 27 12.69 4.75 -8.19
CA ALA A 27 11.63 3.80 -8.50
C ALA A 27 10.29 4.50 -8.70
N SER A 28 9.42 3.91 -9.50
CA SER A 28 8.01 4.30 -9.54
C SER A 28 7.32 3.96 -8.21
N TYR A 29 6.16 4.53 -7.95
CA TYR A 29 5.36 4.23 -6.75
C TYR A 29 3.94 3.85 -7.12
N TRP A 30 3.39 2.91 -6.36
CA TRP A 30 1.99 2.52 -6.47
C TRP A 30 1.44 2.05 -5.13
N LYS A 31 0.26 2.57 -4.77
CA LYS A 31 -0.53 2.09 -3.65
C LYS A 31 -1.84 1.51 -4.19
N PRO A 32 -1.99 0.17 -4.20
CA PRO A 32 -3.17 -0.47 -4.77
C PRO A 32 -4.50 0.00 -4.18
N ILE A 33 -4.54 0.17 -2.86
CA ILE A 33 -5.75 0.53 -2.11
C ILE A 33 -5.43 1.68 -1.16
N GLN A 34 -6.15 2.79 -1.28
CA GLN A 34 -6.18 3.88 -0.32
C GLN A 34 -7.52 3.85 0.42
N SER A 35 -7.48 3.84 1.76
CA SER A 35 -8.66 3.93 2.62
C SER A 35 -8.58 5.18 3.48
N GLY A 36 -9.49 6.12 3.25
CA GLY A 36 -9.51 7.44 3.88
C GLY A 36 -8.42 8.38 3.42
N ASP A 37 -8.42 9.60 3.96
CA ASP A 37 -7.43 10.67 3.72
C ASP A 37 -7.18 10.94 2.21
N LEU A 38 -8.25 10.93 1.41
CA LEU A 38 -8.14 10.97 -0.05
C LEU A 38 -7.54 12.27 -0.58
N ASP A 39 -7.73 13.39 0.14
CA ASP A 39 -7.18 14.70 -0.22
C ASP A 39 -5.70 14.84 0.17
N ASN A 40 -5.20 13.93 1.00
CA ASN A 40 -3.80 13.84 1.42
C ASN A 40 -3.34 12.38 1.45
N SER A 41 -3.67 11.64 0.38
CA SER A 41 -3.38 10.21 0.25
C SER A 41 -1.88 9.90 0.35
N ASP A 42 -1.55 8.64 0.61
CA ASP A 42 -0.14 8.24 0.71
C ASP A 42 0.61 8.49 -0.60
N SER A 43 -0.06 8.37 -1.76
CA SER A 43 0.50 8.73 -3.06
C SER A 43 0.86 10.23 -3.13
N ILE A 44 0.00 11.11 -2.60
CA ILE A 44 0.26 12.56 -2.50
C ILE A 44 1.43 12.83 -1.54
N LYS A 45 1.45 12.16 -0.37
CA LYS A 45 2.55 12.30 0.60
C LYS A 45 3.89 11.90 -0.02
N VAL A 46 3.95 10.74 -0.71
CA VAL A 46 5.16 10.30 -1.41
C VAL A 46 5.59 11.34 -2.45
N ALA A 47 4.66 11.86 -3.27
CA ALA A 47 4.96 12.90 -4.25
C ALA A 47 5.59 14.16 -3.62
N ASN A 48 5.11 14.54 -2.43
CA ASN A 48 5.61 15.71 -1.70
C ASN A 48 6.95 15.47 -0.99
N PHE A 49 7.27 14.24 -0.61
CA PHE A 49 8.48 13.91 0.13
C PHE A 49 9.69 13.66 -0.77
N ILE A 50 9.48 13.39 -2.05
CA ILE A 50 10.56 13.11 -3.00
C ILE A 50 10.88 14.32 -3.86
N SER A 51 12.14 14.46 -4.25
CA SER A 51 12.60 15.49 -5.22
C SER A 51 12.76 14.94 -6.65
N LYS A 52 12.84 13.63 -6.79
CA LYS A 52 13.00 12.99 -8.11
C LYS A 52 11.67 12.90 -8.85
N LYS A 53 11.71 13.13 -10.15
CA LYS A 53 10.53 12.89 -11.00
C LYS A 53 10.46 11.40 -11.32
N VAL A 54 9.45 10.75 -10.76
CA VAL A 54 9.13 9.33 -10.97
C VAL A 54 7.65 9.18 -11.30
N ASN A 55 7.26 8.03 -11.83
CA ASN A 55 5.84 7.75 -12.04
C ASN A 55 5.19 7.34 -10.71
N ILE A 56 4.15 8.05 -10.33
CA ILE A 56 3.24 7.66 -9.24
C ILE A 56 1.94 7.19 -9.90
N TYR A 57 1.65 5.91 -9.75
CA TYR A 57 0.49 5.31 -10.39
C TYR A 57 -0.77 5.53 -9.54
N PRO A 58 -1.94 5.72 -10.17
CA PRO A 58 -3.19 5.87 -9.45
C PRO A 58 -3.54 4.59 -8.70
N GLU A 59 -4.18 4.74 -7.55
CA GLU A 59 -4.70 3.63 -6.77
C GLU A 59 -5.80 2.88 -7.55
N SER A 60 -5.84 1.56 -7.44
CA SER A 60 -6.93 0.75 -8.00
C SER A 60 -8.25 0.98 -7.25
N TYR A 61 -8.16 1.23 -5.94
CA TYR A 61 -9.30 1.55 -5.10
C TYR A 61 -9.02 2.76 -4.22
N ARG A 62 -9.93 3.73 -4.25
CA ARG A 62 -9.93 4.93 -3.41
C ARG A 62 -11.20 4.91 -2.57
N LEU A 63 -11.07 4.54 -1.31
CA LEU A 63 -12.16 4.35 -0.37
C LEU A 63 -12.24 5.55 0.59
N THR A 64 -13.45 5.98 0.92
CA THR A 64 -13.65 7.26 1.63
C THR A 64 -13.37 7.17 3.13
N GLN A 65 -13.49 6.00 3.73
CA GLN A 65 -13.39 5.87 5.18
C GLN A 65 -12.00 5.41 5.63
N PRO A 66 -11.45 5.99 6.72
CA PRO A 66 -10.17 5.58 7.30
C PRO A 66 -10.32 4.29 8.13
N LEU A 67 -10.69 3.22 7.46
CA LEU A 67 -10.93 1.89 8.00
C LEU A 67 -10.09 0.86 7.24
N SER A 68 -10.07 -0.38 7.70
CA SER A 68 -9.53 -1.48 6.91
C SER A 68 -10.24 -1.57 5.55
N PRO A 69 -9.54 -1.98 4.47
CA PRO A 69 -10.10 -1.98 3.12
C PRO A 69 -11.48 -2.60 3.00
N HIS A 70 -11.70 -3.80 3.57
CA HIS A 70 -12.99 -4.49 3.50
C HIS A 70 -14.13 -3.69 4.18
N LEU A 71 -13.85 -3.03 5.34
CA LEU A 71 -14.87 -2.23 6.03
C LEU A 71 -15.15 -0.92 5.30
N SER A 72 -14.11 -0.27 4.78
CA SER A 72 -14.26 0.96 3.99
C SER A 72 -15.02 0.69 2.69
N ALA A 73 -14.68 -0.39 1.99
CA ALA A 73 -15.38 -0.82 0.77
C ALA A 73 -16.86 -1.11 1.04
N LYS A 74 -17.16 -1.78 2.16
CA LYS A 74 -18.54 -2.03 2.59
C LYS A 74 -19.33 -0.73 2.83
N LYS A 75 -18.70 0.26 3.48
CA LYS A 75 -19.32 1.58 3.70
C LYS A 75 -19.57 2.32 2.39
N ASP A 76 -18.64 2.24 1.47
CA ASP A 76 -18.71 2.89 0.16
C ASP A 76 -19.57 2.10 -0.84
N ARG A 77 -20.05 0.91 -0.47
CA ARG A 77 -20.79 -0.03 -1.36
C ARG A 77 -19.95 -0.42 -2.58
N VAL A 78 -18.67 -0.61 -2.40
CA VAL A 78 -17.71 -1.05 -3.42
C VAL A 78 -17.29 -2.49 -3.12
N GLU A 79 -17.20 -3.33 -4.12
CA GLU A 79 -16.62 -4.67 -4.00
C GLU A 79 -15.15 -4.62 -4.45
N ILE A 80 -14.23 -4.98 -3.55
CA ILE A 80 -12.82 -5.14 -3.91
C ILE A 80 -12.64 -6.53 -4.52
N SER A 81 -11.93 -6.58 -5.65
CA SER A 81 -11.54 -7.83 -6.32
C SER A 81 -10.07 -7.76 -6.72
N LEU A 82 -9.30 -8.80 -6.43
CA LEU A 82 -7.88 -8.91 -6.86
C LEU A 82 -7.74 -8.76 -8.38
N LYS A 83 -8.71 -9.22 -9.16
CA LYS A 83 -8.70 -9.11 -10.63
C LYS A 83 -8.68 -7.66 -11.12
N ASN A 84 -9.16 -6.72 -10.31
CA ASN A 84 -9.19 -5.29 -10.62
C ASN A 84 -7.96 -4.55 -10.07
N ILE A 85 -7.14 -5.22 -9.27
CA ILE A 85 -5.87 -4.69 -8.77
C ILE A 85 -4.78 -5.06 -9.78
N ILE A 86 -4.67 -4.27 -10.85
CA ILE A 86 -3.74 -4.54 -11.94
C ILE A 86 -2.41 -3.85 -11.67
N PRO A 87 -1.35 -4.63 -11.34
CA PRO A 87 -0.04 -4.03 -11.06
C PRO A 87 0.51 -3.29 -12.28
N PRO A 88 1.09 -2.10 -12.10
CA PRO A 88 1.78 -1.41 -13.19
C PRO A 88 2.89 -2.27 -13.82
N THR A 89 3.15 -2.06 -15.10
CA THR A 89 4.17 -2.81 -15.86
C THR A 89 5.60 -2.41 -15.51
N SER A 90 5.79 -1.37 -14.68
CA SER A 90 7.13 -0.92 -14.26
C SER A 90 7.90 -2.04 -13.57
N THR A 91 9.13 -2.25 -14.02
CA THR A 91 10.07 -3.23 -13.44
C THR A 91 10.87 -2.68 -12.24
N ASN A 92 10.83 -1.36 -12.02
CA ASN A 92 11.45 -0.69 -10.88
C ASN A 92 10.37 0.09 -10.13
N ILE A 93 9.76 -0.53 -9.12
CA ILE A 93 8.57 0.00 -8.46
C ILE A 93 8.54 -0.35 -6.98
N ILE A 94 8.13 0.62 -6.17
CA ILE A 94 7.74 0.44 -4.77
C ILE A 94 6.22 0.36 -4.70
N ILE A 95 5.71 -0.72 -4.15
CA ILE A 95 4.29 -0.99 -3.95
C ILE A 95 4.00 -0.90 -2.46
N GLU A 96 3.03 -0.09 -2.05
CA GLU A 96 2.70 0.08 -0.63
C GLU A 96 1.39 -0.61 -0.27
N GLY A 97 1.44 -1.52 0.70
CA GLY A 97 0.26 -2.20 1.23
C GLY A 97 -0.61 -1.28 2.11
N ALA A 98 -1.87 -1.62 2.25
CA ALA A 98 -2.82 -0.95 3.13
C ALA A 98 -2.85 -1.62 4.51
N GLY A 99 -2.60 -0.87 5.57
CA GLY A 99 -2.60 -1.39 6.94
C GLY A 99 -1.46 -2.38 7.23
N GLY A 100 -1.74 -3.43 7.98
CA GLY A 100 -0.79 -4.48 8.33
C GLY A 100 -0.78 -5.65 7.34
N VAL A 101 0.09 -6.64 7.62
CA VAL A 101 0.32 -7.80 6.74
C VAL A 101 -0.96 -8.61 6.50
N MET A 102 -1.71 -8.92 7.57
CA MET A 102 -2.91 -9.76 7.54
C MET A 102 -4.21 -8.94 7.55
N VAL A 103 -4.19 -7.75 6.95
CA VAL A 103 -5.40 -6.95 6.84
C VAL A 103 -6.29 -7.50 5.73
N PRO A 104 -7.57 -7.81 6.00
CA PRO A 104 -8.50 -8.27 4.99
C PRO A 104 -8.87 -7.14 4.02
N ILE A 105 -8.92 -7.47 2.73
CA ILE A 105 -9.31 -6.54 1.68
C ILE A 105 -10.76 -6.76 1.23
N ASP A 106 -11.32 -7.93 1.49
CA ASP A 106 -12.72 -8.27 1.21
C ASP A 106 -13.33 -9.13 2.34
N GLU A 107 -14.60 -9.49 2.22
CA GLU A 107 -15.30 -10.38 3.14
C GLU A 107 -15.13 -11.87 2.79
N LYS A 108 -14.40 -12.20 1.72
CA LYS A 108 -14.21 -13.57 1.22
C LYS A 108 -12.91 -14.22 1.72
N GLY A 109 -12.15 -13.51 2.55
CA GLY A 109 -10.89 -14.01 3.12
C GLY A 109 -9.67 -13.69 2.25
N THR A 110 -9.74 -12.66 1.43
CA THR A 110 -8.60 -12.13 0.70
C THR A 110 -7.89 -11.08 1.56
N TYR A 111 -6.58 -11.14 1.61
CA TYR A 111 -5.73 -10.30 2.46
C TYR A 111 -4.75 -9.45 1.65
N VAL A 112 -4.11 -8.49 2.31
CA VAL A 112 -3.04 -7.68 1.71
C VAL A 112 -1.88 -8.56 1.20
N THR A 113 -1.62 -9.71 1.86
CA THR A 113 -0.64 -10.70 1.42
C THR A 113 -0.98 -11.34 0.07
N ASP A 114 -2.24 -11.41 -0.31
CA ASP A 114 -2.63 -11.93 -1.62
C ASP A 114 -2.29 -10.93 -2.73
N ILE A 115 -2.40 -9.62 -2.45
CA ILE A 115 -1.92 -8.57 -3.37
C ILE A 115 -0.40 -8.70 -3.57
N LEU A 116 0.36 -8.91 -2.49
CA LEU A 116 1.80 -9.12 -2.54
C LEU A 116 2.16 -10.28 -3.49
N SER A 117 1.53 -11.44 -3.28
CA SER A 117 1.75 -12.64 -4.11
C SER A 117 1.42 -12.38 -5.57
N TYR A 118 0.34 -11.63 -5.81
CA TYR A 118 -0.09 -11.27 -7.16
C TYR A 118 0.85 -10.28 -7.86
N CYS A 119 1.57 -9.44 -7.08
CA CYS A 119 2.51 -8.45 -7.61
C CYS A 119 3.90 -9.03 -7.97
N ASP A 120 4.23 -10.24 -7.55
CA ASP A 120 5.56 -10.86 -7.70
C ASP A 120 6.67 -9.90 -7.23
N ALA A 121 6.60 -9.49 -5.96
CA ALA A 121 7.47 -8.50 -5.38
C ALA A 121 8.17 -9.04 -4.12
N GLU A 122 9.39 -8.57 -3.88
CA GLU A 122 10.11 -8.82 -2.63
C GLU A 122 9.50 -7.98 -1.49
N VAL A 123 9.44 -8.56 -0.29
CA VAL A 123 8.80 -7.92 0.87
C VAL A 123 9.78 -7.06 1.64
N ILE A 124 9.35 -5.83 1.96
CA ILE A 124 9.98 -4.97 2.96
C ILE A 124 8.98 -4.80 4.10
N LEU A 125 9.29 -5.40 5.25
CA LEU A 125 8.47 -5.32 6.44
C LEU A 125 8.91 -4.17 7.34
N VAL A 126 8.04 -3.18 7.52
CA VAL A 126 8.27 -2.05 8.43
C VAL A 126 7.79 -2.41 9.83
N THR A 127 8.69 -2.30 10.80
CA THR A 127 8.43 -2.60 12.21
C THR A 127 8.92 -1.49 13.12
N LYS A 128 8.48 -1.49 14.36
CA LYS A 128 9.07 -0.69 15.44
C LYS A 128 9.10 -1.52 16.73
N ASN A 129 10.02 -1.19 17.62
CA ASN A 129 10.09 -1.85 18.91
C ASN A 129 9.01 -1.34 19.85
N TYR A 130 8.11 -2.22 20.25
CA TYR A 130 7.15 -2.01 21.33
C TYR A 130 6.79 -3.36 21.97
N LEU A 131 6.23 -3.35 23.17
CA LEU A 131 5.81 -4.57 23.84
C LEU A 131 4.72 -5.28 23.02
N GLY A 132 4.99 -6.50 22.58
CA GLY A 132 4.08 -7.28 21.72
C GLY A 132 4.42 -7.24 20.23
N SER A 133 5.46 -6.53 19.79
CA SER A 133 5.82 -6.40 18.36
C SER A 133 6.34 -7.69 17.70
N ILE A 134 6.54 -8.76 18.48
CA ILE A 134 7.02 -10.06 17.98
C ILE A 134 5.86 -11.00 17.59
N ASN A 135 4.64 -10.65 17.90
CA ASN A 135 3.45 -11.47 17.62
C ASN A 135 3.01 -11.38 16.16
#